data_d2761b247963618417d4f4ef2d2ed556
#
_entry.id   d2761b247963618417d4f4ef2d2ed556
#
_cell.length_a   1.000
_cell.length_b   1.000
_cell.length_c   1.000
_cell.angle_alpha   90.00
_cell.angle_beta   90.00
_cell.angle_gamma   90.00
#
_symmetry.space_group_name_H-M   'P 1'
#
loop_
_entity.id
_entity.type
_entity.pdbx_description
1 polymer ?
#
loop_
_entity_poly.entity_id
_entity_poly.type
_entity_poly.pdbx_seq_one_letter_code
_entity_poly.pdbx_strand_id
1 'polypeptide(L)'
;MNDNGVIFNQNAKKIAFDDEHHEMMMSRYDFFMQNVKNRSNYYSDIELEKQRAFNIRSKAFKKLDKLLVDFDTNFTNNGGKLLWANDAEEAKKMIYDILNQNKVNKIIKTKSSTLEEIRLTSYLEMKKIKVVDTNIGDFICSVFTERPYSFKSSAAHKNTEQIADIYTNQFGVKENLNAKQLTIYTKNILRKEVYNPEALITGANFLISNTGSIVFTENEGNILKSTSFAPIHIIVAGIDKMITSIDELSVLLPLSSLYDNNKNISSLYSIINSPSISEDKVQNLYLILLNNNRTNILSKEKQRNILSCIQCGACLEVCPIYNVIGGHTYNEYNPGPVGSISLPMLKNIEETSHFCSLCTLCGRCSEICPVNIPLKDLFLENRKDLVKEDKTLIGERNFFSNLMKKMISRKNLDKYGANFKDMELSFHIKKKWGIRRELPKFAKESFSEYWKNINNIK
;
A
#
# COMPACT_ATOMS: atom_id res chain seq x y z
N MET A 1 -10.95 -21.85 -2.72
CA MET A 1 -10.53 -20.47 -3.07
C MET A 1 -11.82 -19.69 -3.22
N ASN A 2 -11.96 -18.55 -2.54
CA ASN A 2 -13.11 -17.66 -2.73
C ASN A 2 -13.07 -17.03 -4.14
N ASP A 3 -14.18 -16.42 -4.58
CA ASP A 3 -14.28 -15.82 -5.93
C ASP A 3 -13.23 -14.76 -6.17
N ASN A 4 -12.88 -13.96 -5.14
CA ASN A 4 -11.83 -12.95 -5.21
C ASN A 4 -10.45 -13.56 -5.51
N GLY A 5 -10.12 -14.70 -4.92
CA GLY A 5 -8.87 -15.41 -5.18
C GLY A 5 -8.80 -16.00 -6.60
N VAL A 6 -9.92 -16.38 -7.18
CA VAL A 6 -9.98 -16.84 -8.58
C VAL A 6 -9.71 -15.69 -9.55
N ILE A 7 -10.39 -14.55 -9.35
CA ILE A 7 -10.19 -13.32 -10.15
C ILE A 7 -8.74 -12.84 -10.03
N PHE A 8 -8.21 -12.80 -8.81
CA PHE A 8 -6.82 -12.44 -8.56
C PHE A 8 -5.84 -13.30 -9.38
N ASN A 9 -6.02 -14.64 -9.36
CA ASN A 9 -5.15 -15.55 -10.09
C ASN A 9 -5.26 -15.39 -11.62
N GLN A 10 -6.44 -15.08 -12.13
CA GLN A 10 -6.63 -14.79 -13.55
C GLN A 10 -5.89 -13.52 -13.98
N ASN A 11 -6.00 -12.45 -13.18
CA ASN A 11 -5.31 -11.19 -13.43
C ASN A 11 -3.79 -11.35 -13.31
N ALA A 12 -3.31 -12.07 -12.29
CA ALA A 12 -1.90 -12.35 -12.11
C ALA A 12 -1.30 -13.09 -13.31
N LYS A 13 -2.01 -14.07 -13.87
CA LYS A 13 -1.55 -14.83 -15.06
C LYS A 13 -1.42 -13.97 -16.30
N LYS A 14 -2.26 -12.95 -16.49
CA LYS A 14 -2.19 -12.06 -17.65
C LYS A 14 -0.91 -11.23 -17.65
N ILE A 15 -0.52 -10.71 -16.46
CA ILE A 15 0.62 -9.81 -16.31
C ILE A 15 1.94 -10.55 -16.08
N ALA A 16 1.91 -11.69 -15.37
CA ALA A 16 3.14 -12.43 -15.00
C ALA A 16 4.00 -12.92 -16.19
N PHE A 17 3.46 -12.87 -17.41
CA PHE A 17 4.11 -13.29 -18.65
C PHE A 17 4.21 -12.16 -19.69
N ASP A 18 3.99 -10.94 -19.25
CA ASP A 18 4.16 -9.72 -20.02
C ASP A 18 5.61 -9.26 -19.87
N ASP A 19 6.40 -9.41 -20.93
CA ASP A 19 7.83 -9.12 -20.92
C ASP A 19 8.06 -7.59 -20.83
N GLU A 20 7.24 -6.76 -21.49
CA GLU A 20 7.32 -5.29 -21.42
C GLU A 20 7.08 -4.80 -19.99
N HIS A 21 6.04 -5.32 -19.34
CA HIS A 21 5.77 -5.03 -17.94
C HIS A 21 6.93 -5.46 -17.04
N HIS A 22 7.51 -6.63 -17.28
CA HIS A 22 8.63 -7.12 -16.49
C HIS A 22 9.86 -6.21 -16.62
N GLU A 23 10.25 -5.83 -17.82
CA GLU A 23 11.38 -4.93 -18.09
C GLU A 23 11.17 -3.56 -17.42
N MET A 24 9.98 -3.00 -17.52
CA MET A 24 9.61 -1.75 -16.86
C MET A 24 9.77 -1.85 -15.33
N MET A 25 9.27 -2.91 -14.72
CA MET A 25 9.36 -3.09 -13.27
C MET A 25 10.78 -3.33 -12.79
N MET A 26 11.60 -4.05 -13.55
CA MET A 26 13.03 -4.26 -13.24
C MET A 26 13.83 -2.96 -13.36
N SER A 27 13.59 -2.17 -14.40
CA SER A 27 14.22 -0.83 -14.55
C SER A 27 13.90 0.08 -13.35
N ARG A 28 12.65 0.05 -12.87
CA ARG A 28 12.23 0.80 -11.67
C ARG A 28 12.93 0.30 -10.41
N TYR A 29 13.02 -1.03 -10.25
CA TYR A 29 13.73 -1.64 -9.13
C TYR A 29 15.20 -1.19 -9.09
N ASP A 30 15.90 -1.27 -10.21
CA ASP A 30 17.32 -0.88 -10.31
C ASP A 30 17.51 0.60 -9.99
N PHE A 31 16.67 1.46 -10.57
CA PHE A 31 16.68 2.90 -10.30
C PHE A 31 16.42 3.20 -8.81
N PHE A 32 15.45 2.54 -8.20
CA PHE A 32 15.13 2.69 -6.78
C PHE A 32 16.32 2.25 -5.90
N MET A 33 16.88 1.06 -6.14
CA MET A 33 17.97 0.52 -5.34
C MET A 33 19.25 1.37 -5.45
N GLN A 34 19.57 1.85 -6.65
CA GLN A 34 20.70 2.74 -6.86
C GLN A 34 20.52 4.06 -6.09
N ASN A 35 19.34 4.64 -6.14
CA ASN A 35 19.05 5.87 -5.41
C ASN A 35 19.10 5.69 -3.89
N VAL A 36 18.52 4.61 -3.36
CA VAL A 36 18.60 4.31 -1.92
C VAL A 36 20.04 4.15 -1.49
N LYS A 37 20.86 3.37 -2.23
CA LYS A 37 22.27 3.17 -1.93
C LYS A 37 23.04 4.50 -1.91
N ASN A 38 22.88 5.34 -2.93
CA ASN A 38 23.60 6.61 -3.04
C ASN A 38 23.23 7.57 -1.91
N ARG A 39 21.99 7.56 -1.46
CA ARG A 39 21.47 8.52 -0.48
C ARG A 39 21.58 8.05 0.96
N SER A 40 21.58 6.76 1.21
CA SER A 40 21.88 6.25 2.55
C SER A 40 23.25 6.68 3.04
N ASN A 41 24.19 7.00 2.13
CA ASN A 41 25.51 7.54 2.46
C ASN A 41 25.49 8.94 3.11
N TYR A 42 24.36 9.67 3.04
CA TYR A 42 24.19 10.94 3.76
C TYR A 42 23.91 10.75 5.25
N TYR A 43 23.61 9.54 5.67
CA TYR A 43 23.40 9.18 7.06
C TYR A 43 24.68 8.56 7.62
N SER A 44 25.07 8.94 8.81
CA SER A 44 26.19 8.29 9.52
C SER A 44 25.87 6.83 9.87
N ASP A 45 24.60 6.57 10.22
CA ASP A 45 24.06 5.24 10.49
C ASP A 45 22.57 5.21 10.15
N ILE A 46 22.22 4.69 8.98
CA ILE A 46 20.84 4.60 8.52
C ILE A 46 20.01 3.59 9.34
N GLU A 47 20.64 2.53 9.85
CA GLU A 47 19.93 1.52 10.65
C GLU A 47 19.56 2.09 12.03
N LEU A 48 20.39 2.94 12.59
CA LEU A 48 20.05 3.67 13.81
C LEU A 48 18.85 4.59 13.58
N GLU A 49 18.79 5.31 12.46
CA GLU A 49 17.65 6.18 12.15
C GLU A 49 16.37 5.39 11.92
N LYS A 50 16.42 4.24 11.26
CA LYS A 50 15.27 3.34 11.14
C LYS A 50 14.78 2.84 12.51
N GLN A 51 15.72 2.53 13.41
CA GLN A 51 15.37 2.11 14.76
C GLN A 51 14.75 3.25 15.58
N ARG A 52 15.24 4.50 15.41
CA ARG A 52 14.62 5.69 16.00
C ARG A 52 13.19 5.88 15.51
N ALA A 53 12.96 5.78 14.20
CA ALA A 53 11.63 5.88 13.62
C ALA A 53 10.68 4.80 14.16
N PHE A 54 11.13 3.54 14.25
CA PHE A 54 10.37 2.47 14.89
C PHE A 54 10.00 2.79 16.32
N ASN A 55 10.96 3.30 17.11
CA ASN A 55 10.73 3.65 18.52
C ASN A 55 9.72 4.79 18.68
N ILE A 56 9.79 5.82 17.82
CA ILE A 56 8.80 6.91 17.79
C ILE A 56 7.40 6.34 17.58
N ARG A 57 7.20 5.54 16.52
CA ARG A 57 5.91 4.94 16.20
C ARG A 57 5.41 4.00 17.31
N SER A 58 6.29 3.15 17.84
CA SER A 58 5.95 2.21 18.91
C SER A 58 5.57 2.94 20.22
N LYS A 59 6.25 4.03 20.56
CA LYS A 59 5.91 4.86 21.72
C LYS A 59 4.55 5.54 21.55
N ALA A 60 4.25 6.06 20.36
CA ALA A 60 2.96 6.67 20.05
C ALA A 60 1.82 5.67 20.27
N PHE A 61 1.94 4.42 19.82
CA PHE A 61 0.89 3.42 20.01
C PHE A 61 0.69 3.01 21.48
N LYS A 62 1.74 2.99 22.29
CA LYS A 62 1.62 2.69 23.72
C LYS A 62 0.83 3.75 24.51
N LYS A 63 0.68 4.95 23.97
CA LYS A 63 0.02 6.08 24.59
C LYS A 63 -1.07 6.68 23.69
N LEU A 64 -1.57 5.89 22.73
CA LEU A 64 -2.44 6.40 21.68
C LEU A 64 -3.73 7.01 22.24
N ASP A 65 -4.30 6.41 23.27
CA ASP A 65 -5.46 6.93 24.00
C ASP A 65 -5.24 8.36 24.48
N LYS A 66 -4.14 8.58 25.21
CA LYS A 66 -3.77 9.92 25.68
C LYS A 66 -3.49 10.88 24.51
N LEU A 67 -2.72 10.43 23.51
CA LEU A 67 -2.37 11.27 22.36
C LEU A 67 -3.58 11.72 21.56
N LEU A 68 -4.60 10.87 21.46
CA LEU A 68 -5.85 11.19 20.77
C LEU A 68 -6.65 12.26 21.54
N VAL A 69 -6.74 12.16 22.87
CA VAL A 69 -7.41 13.17 23.71
C VAL A 69 -6.68 14.51 23.67
N ASP A 70 -5.35 14.49 23.82
CA ASP A 70 -4.52 15.70 23.76
C ASP A 70 -4.65 16.38 22.38
N PHE A 71 -4.65 15.58 21.29
CA PHE A 71 -4.83 16.07 19.94
C PHE A 71 -6.20 16.72 19.73
N ASP A 72 -7.27 16.05 20.15
CA ASP A 72 -8.65 16.57 20.05
C ASP A 72 -8.78 17.93 20.73
N THR A 73 -8.28 18.01 21.96
CA THR A 73 -8.28 19.26 22.74
C THR A 73 -7.51 20.38 22.01
N ASN A 74 -6.30 20.10 21.55
CA ASN A 74 -5.46 21.10 20.91
C ASN A 74 -6.00 21.53 19.53
N PHE A 75 -6.44 20.57 18.71
CA PHE A 75 -7.00 20.84 17.38
C PHE A 75 -8.28 21.67 17.44
N THR A 76 -9.17 21.34 18.39
CA THR A 76 -10.44 22.05 18.59
C THR A 76 -10.18 23.46 19.16
N ASN A 77 -9.25 23.62 20.09
CA ASN A 77 -8.85 24.93 20.60
C ASN A 77 -8.24 25.84 19.51
N ASN A 78 -7.61 25.25 18.50
CA ASN A 78 -7.09 25.95 17.34
C ASN A 78 -8.18 26.29 16.28
N GLY A 79 -9.46 25.98 16.55
CA GLY A 79 -10.60 26.29 15.68
C GLY A 79 -10.93 25.19 14.65
N GLY A 80 -10.30 24.05 14.70
CA GLY A 80 -10.66 22.88 13.90
C GLY A 80 -11.89 22.16 14.43
N LYS A 81 -12.59 21.42 13.57
CA LYS A 81 -13.73 20.57 13.91
C LYS A 81 -13.36 19.11 13.76
N LEU A 82 -13.26 18.39 14.90
CA LEU A 82 -12.89 16.98 14.89
C LEU A 82 -14.13 16.09 14.94
N LEU A 83 -14.12 15.05 14.09
CA LEU A 83 -15.17 14.04 14.00
C LEU A 83 -14.52 12.66 14.11
N TRP A 84 -15.22 11.71 14.70
CA TRP A 84 -14.76 10.34 14.88
C TRP A 84 -15.59 9.39 14.02
N ALA A 85 -14.93 8.59 13.19
CA ALA A 85 -15.56 7.57 12.36
C ALA A 85 -15.05 6.18 12.76
N ASN A 86 -15.97 5.29 13.12
CA ASN A 86 -15.65 3.91 13.47
C ASN A 86 -15.24 3.08 12.25
N ASP A 87 -15.86 3.34 11.12
CA ASP A 87 -15.64 2.60 9.87
C ASP A 87 -15.73 3.50 8.63
N ALA A 88 -15.50 2.88 7.47
CA ALA A 88 -15.51 3.54 6.18
C ALA A 88 -16.88 4.14 5.81
N GLU A 89 -17.98 3.48 6.17
CA GLU A 89 -19.32 3.94 5.82
C GLU A 89 -19.70 5.20 6.62
N GLU A 90 -19.38 5.21 7.91
CA GLU A 90 -19.58 6.37 8.77
C GLU A 90 -18.76 7.57 8.30
N ALA A 91 -17.48 7.35 7.96
CA ALA A 91 -16.61 8.40 7.41
C ALA A 91 -17.18 9.00 6.11
N LYS A 92 -17.59 8.16 5.17
CA LYS A 92 -18.20 8.61 3.89
C LYS A 92 -19.48 9.40 4.10
N LYS A 93 -20.32 8.95 5.03
CA LYS A 93 -21.56 9.65 5.38
C LYS A 93 -21.27 11.03 5.96
N MET A 94 -20.36 11.14 6.93
CA MET A 94 -19.96 12.43 7.51
C MET A 94 -19.45 13.39 6.44
N ILE A 95 -18.59 12.93 5.53
CA ILE A 95 -18.09 13.73 4.41
C ILE A 95 -19.24 14.24 3.55
N TYR A 96 -20.14 13.34 3.15
CA TYR A 96 -21.27 13.70 2.32
C TYR A 96 -22.21 14.71 3.02
N ASP A 97 -22.49 14.52 4.31
CA ASP A 97 -23.35 15.42 5.07
C ASP A 97 -22.76 16.84 5.16
N ILE A 98 -21.42 16.95 5.37
CA ILE A 98 -20.72 18.25 5.34
C ILE A 98 -20.85 18.90 3.95
N LEU A 99 -20.59 18.15 2.88
CA LEU A 99 -20.65 18.68 1.51
C LEU A 99 -22.09 19.09 1.14
N ASN A 100 -23.10 18.27 1.49
CA ASN A 100 -24.51 18.53 1.19
C ASN A 100 -25.05 19.75 1.95
N GLN A 101 -24.71 19.89 3.24
CA GLN A 101 -25.09 21.07 4.04
C GLN A 101 -24.56 22.37 3.47
N ASN A 102 -23.39 22.32 2.84
CA ASN A 102 -22.74 23.47 2.19
C ASN A 102 -23.04 23.59 0.68
N LYS A 103 -23.94 22.76 0.16
CA LYS A 103 -24.35 22.76 -1.27
C LYS A 103 -23.18 22.58 -2.25
N VAL A 104 -22.18 21.79 -1.87
CA VAL A 104 -21.01 21.49 -2.68
C VAL A 104 -21.35 20.45 -3.74
N ASN A 105 -21.13 20.75 -5.00
CA ASN A 105 -21.34 19.85 -6.14
C ASN A 105 -20.05 19.35 -6.75
N LYS A 106 -18.93 20.01 -6.45
CA LYS A 106 -17.62 19.69 -6.98
C LYS A 106 -16.56 19.81 -5.89
N ILE A 107 -15.73 18.79 -5.77
CA ILE A 107 -14.59 18.79 -4.87
C ILE A 107 -13.28 18.60 -5.61
N ILE A 108 -12.20 19.10 -5.03
CA ILE A 108 -10.85 18.65 -5.36
C ILE A 108 -10.34 17.69 -4.29
N LYS A 109 -9.65 16.67 -4.73
CA LYS A 109 -9.08 15.62 -3.86
C LYS A 109 -7.58 15.52 -4.09
N THR A 110 -6.83 15.37 -3.01
CA THR A 110 -5.41 15.03 -3.09
C THR A 110 -5.20 13.53 -2.95
N LYS A 111 -4.07 13.05 -3.42
CA LYS A 111 -3.68 11.65 -3.29
C LYS A 111 -3.61 11.25 -1.82
N SER A 112 -4.34 10.20 -1.45
CA SER A 112 -4.37 9.68 -0.08
C SER A 112 -4.79 8.21 -0.03
N SER A 113 -3.97 7.39 0.61
CA SER A 113 -4.29 5.98 0.82
C SER A 113 -5.52 5.78 1.72
N THR A 114 -5.77 6.68 2.68
CA THR A 114 -6.94 6.62 3.55
C THR A 114 -8.24 6.89 2.79
N LEU A 115 -8.22 7.86 1.86
CA LEU A 115 -9.39 8.16 1.02
C LEU A 115 -9.72 7.00 0.06
N GLU A 116 -8.69 6.36 -0.47
CA GLU A 116 -8.85 5.18 -1.34
C GLU A 116 -9.27 3.94 -0.54
N GLU A 117 -8.80 3.78 0.70
CA GLU A 117 -9.21 2.71 1.61
C GLU A 117 -10.72 2.70 1.81
N ILE A 118 -11.32 3.88 1.98
CA ILE A 118 -12.78 4.05 2.13
C ILE A 118 -13.53 4.14 0.80
N ARG A 119 -12.82 4.08 -0.35
CA ARG A 119 -13.39 4.21 -1.71
C ARG A 119 -14.23 5.47 -1.88
N LEU A 120 -13.72 6.59 -1.40
CA LEU A 120 -14.45 7.86 -1.34
C LEU A 120 -14.90 8.36 -2.70
N THR A 121 -14.02 8.33 -3.72
CA THR A 121 -14.31 8.83 -5.07
C THR A 121 -15.58 8.21 -5.63
N SER A 122 -15.66 6.88 -5.70
CA SER A 122 -16.83 6.17 -6.22
C SER A 122 -18.10 6.46 -5.44
N TYR A 123 -18.00 6.63 -4.12
CA TYR A 123 -19.14 6.98 -3.28
C TYR A 123 -19.68 8.38 -3.58
N LEU A 124 -18.81 9.38 -3.73
CA LEU A 124 -19.21 10.76 -4.04
C LEU A 124 -19.77 10.89 -5.46
N GLU A 125 -19.21 10.19 -6.43
CA GLU A 125 -19.72 10.13 -7.80
C GLU A 125 -21.14 9.53 -7.87
N MET A 126 -21.40 8.44 -7.11
CA MET A 126 -22.77 7.91 -6.96
C MET A 126 -23.73 8.94 -6.34
N LYS A 127 -23.24 9.85 -5.51
CA LYS A 127 -23.99 10.99 -4.95
C LYS A 127 -24.04 12.20 -5.87
N LYS A 128 -23.55 12.08 -7.12
CA LYS A 128 -23.52 13.15 -8.14
C LYS A 128 -22.62 14.35 -7.77
N ILE A 129 -21.61 14.13 -6.91
CA ILE A 129 -20.59 15.11 -6.60
C ILE A 129 -19.40 14.84 -7.52
N LYS A 130 -19.00 15.85 -8.30
CA LYS A 130 -17.83 15.76 -9.17
C LYS A 130 -16.54 15.75 -8.34
N VAL A 131 -15.68 14.76 -8.57
CA VAL A 131 -14.37 14.64 -7.93
C VAL A 131 -13.26 14.95 -8.94
N VAL A 132 -12.34 15.83 -8.58
CA VAL A 132 -11.17 16.16 -9.39
C VAL A 132 -9.90 15.83 -8.59
N ASP A 133 -9.11 14.90 -9.11
CA ASP A 133 -7.81 14.57 -8.55
C ASP A 133 -6.79 15.65 -8.90
N THR A 134 -6.10 16.20 -7.89
CA THR A 134 -5.11 17.26 -8.08
C THR A 134 -3.69 16.73 -8.28
N ASN A 135 -3.44 15.47 -8.01
CA ASN A 135 -2.16 14.81 -8.26
C ASN A 135 -2.06 14.37 -9.72
N ILE A 136 -0.94 14.65 -10.39
CA ILE A 136 -0.76 14.39 -11.83
C ILE A 136 -0.96 12.90 -12.16
N GLY A 137 -0.41 12.00 -11.36
CA GLY A 137 -0.54 10.56 -11.60
C GLY A 137 -1.98 10.05 -11.46
N ASP A 138 -2.71 10.53 -10.46
CA ASP A 138 -4.13 10.17 -10.26
C ASP A 138 -5.00 10.78 -11.35
N PHE A 139 -4.73 12.02 -11.76
CA PHE A 139 -5.40 12.66 -12.91
C PHE A 139 -5.19 11.86 -14.19
N ILE A 140 -3.97 11.44 -14.50
CA ILE A 140 -3.70 10.58 -15.67
C ILE A 140 -4.55 9.31 -15.60
N CYS A 141 -4.59 8.61 -14.46
CA CYS A 141 -5.42 7.43 -14.29
C CYS A 141 -6.91 7.72 -14.52
N SER A 142 -7.42 8.87 -14.04
CA SER A 142 -8.81 9.26 -14.26
C SER A 142 -9.12 9.50 -15.74
N VAL A 143 -8.17 10.07 -16.51
CA VAL A 143 -8.28 10.26 -17.97
C VAL A 143 -8.36 8.91 -18.70
N PHE A 144 -7.63 7.92 -18.24
CA PHE A 144 -7.71 6.54 -18.76
C PHE A 144 -8.93 5.75 -18.24
N THR A 145 -9.70 6.32 -17.31
CA THR A 145 -10.78 5.60 -16.61
C THR A 145 -10.26 4.36 -15.88
N GLU A 146 -9.04 4.44 -15.38
CA GLU A 146 -8.35 3.38 -14.66
C GLU A 146 -8.14 3.75 -13.19
N ARG A 147 -8.04 2.74 -12.36
CA ARG A 147 -7.66 2.93 -10.95
C ARG A 147 -6.16 3.21 -10.82
N PRO A 148 -5.73 3.95 -9.79
CA PRO A 148 -4.31 4.10 -9.50
C PRO A 148 -3.59 2.75 -9.40
N TYR A 149 -2.43 2.65 -10.03
CA TYR A 149 -1.63 1.42 -10.03
C TYR A 149 -1.11 1.06 -8.63
N SER A 150 -0.74 2.06 -7.85
CA SER A 150 -0.37 1.91 -6.44
C SER A 150 -0.44 3.24 -5.71
N PHE A 151 -0.46 3.17 -4.37
CA PHE A 151 -0.39 4.37 -3.53
C PHE A 151 0.93 5.16 -3.70
N LYS A 152 2.01 4.52 -4.17
CA LYS A 152 3.28 5.20 -4.43
C LYS A 152 3.29 5.91 -5.79
N SER A 153 2.90 5.22 -6.84
CA SER A 153 2.95 5.71 -8.22
C SER A 153 1.69 5.32 -8.97
N SER A 154 0.76 6.25 -9.11
CA SER A 154 -0.57 5.98 -9.65
C SER A 154 -0.55 5.58 -11.13
N ALA A 155 0.24 6.28 -11.96
CA ALA A 155 0.34 6.03 -13.40
C ALA A 155 1.63 5.27 -13.81
N ALA A 156 2.20 4.46 -12.91
CA ALA A 156 3.47 3.77 -13.12
C ALA A 156 3.49 2.78 -14.29
N HIS A 157 2.33 2.30 -14.69
CA HIS A 157 2.12 1.33 -15.78
C HIS A 157 1.89 1.99 -17.16
N LYS A 158 1.98 3.31 -17.23
CA LYS A 158 1.84 4.08 -18.50
C LYS A 158 3.17 4.62 -18.93
N ASN A 159 3.49 4.47 -20.22
CA ASN A 159 4.61 5.14 -20.84
C ASN A 159 4.22 6.53 -21.39
N THR A 160 5.21 7.30 -21.80
CA THR A 160 4.99 8.68 -22.28
C THR A 160 4.15 8.74 -23.55
N GLU A 161 4.30 7.77 -24.45
CA GLU A 161 3.57 7.69 -25.72
C GLU A 161 2.08 7.45 -25.47
N GLN A 162 1.74 6.48 -24.62
CA GLN A 162 0.36 6.19 -24.24
C GLN A 162 -0.34 7.43 -23.64
N ILE A 163 0.39 8.20 -22.80
CA ILE A 163 -0.16 9.43 -22.21
C ILE A 163 -0.34 10.52 -23.29
N ALA A 164 0.61 10.65 -24.22
CA ALA A 164 0.50 11.59 -25.33
C ALA A 164 -0.72 11.28 -26.21
N ASP A 165 -0.91 10.02 -26.58
CA ASP A 165 -2.01 9.56 -27.42
C ASP A 165 -3.38 9.84 -26.78
N ILE A 166 -3.56 9.48 -25.50
CA ILE A 166 -4.84 9.75 -24.82
C ILE A 166 -5.11 11.26 -24.70
N TYR A 167 -4.06 12.09 -24.47
CA TYR A 167 -4.20 13.54 -24.39
C TYR A 167 -4.53 14.17 -25.76
N THR A 168 -3.95 13.65 -26.83
CA THR A 168 -4.33 14.05 -28.21
C THR A 168 -5.80 13.76 -28.47
N ASN A 169 -6.25 12.56 -28.11
CA ASN A 169 -7.64 12.13 -28.36
C ASN A 169 -8.66 12.87 -27.51
N GLN A 170 -8.38 13.13 -26.23
CA GLN A 170 -9.35 13.72 -25.31
C GLN A 170 -9.30 15.25 -25.25
N PHE A 171 -8.12 15.85 -25.43
CA PHE A 171 -7.91 17.29 -25.24
C PHE A 171 -7.48 18.00 -26.52
N GLY A 172 -7.33 17.30 -27.64
CA GLY A 172 -6.89 17.89 -28.91
C GLY A 172 -5.47 18.46 -28.85
N VAL A 173 -4.59 17.88 -28.04
CA VAL A 173 -3.20 18.30 -27.91
C VAL A 173 -2.42 17.87 -29.14
N LYS A 174 -1.38 18.61 -29.54
CA LYS A 174 -0.51 18.22 -30.66
C LYS A 174 0.15 16.87 -30.36
N GLU A 175 0.28 16.05 -31.39
CA GLU A 175 0.99 14.77 -31.33
C GLU A 175 2.46 14.95 -30.89
N ASN A 176 3.04 13.89 -30.32
CA ASN A 176 4.46 13.80 -29.94
C ASN A 176 4.94 14.76 -28.83
N LEU A 177 4.13 15.00 -27.81
CA LEU A 177 4.59 15.70 -26.63
C LEU A 177 5.52 14.82 -25.78
N ASN A 178 6.64 15.39 -25.35
CA ASN A 178 7.53 14.74 -24.41
C ASN A 178 6.99 14.82 -22.96
N ALA A 179 7.56 14.05 -22.04
CA ALA A 179 7.11 13.97 -20.65
C ALA A 179 7.06 15.35 -19.94
N LYS A 180 8.00 16.25 -20.22
CA LYS A 180 8.01 17.61 -19.65
C LYS A 180 6.83 18.45 -20.16
N GLN A 181 6.54 18.37 -21.44
CA GLN A 181 5.43 19.09 -22.07
C GLN A 181 4.08 18.57 -21.58
N LEU A 182 3.91 17.25 -21.48
CA LEU A 182 2.72 16.60 -20.90
C LEU A 182 2.51 17.03 -19.44
N THR A 183 3.58 17.07 -18.66
CA THR A 183 3.53 17.54 -17.26
C THR A 183 3.07 18.99 -17.17
N ILE A 184 3.60 19.88 -18.01
CA ILE A 184 3.20 21.30 -18.05
C ILE A 184 1.73 21.44 -18.46
N TYR A 185 1.30 20.68 -19.46
CA TYR A 185 -0.07 20.68 -19.94
C TYR A 185 -1.06 20.24 -18.84
N THR A 186 -0.76 19.10 -18.16
CA THR A 186 -1.56 18.60 -17.04
C THR A 186 -1.64 19.63 -15.91
N LYS A 187 -0.52 20.25 -15.54
CA LYS A 187 -0.50 21.32 -14.54
C LYS A 187 -1.37 22.50 -14.90
N ASN A 188 -1.42 22.88 -16.18
CA ASN A 188 -2.26 23.99 -16.65
C ASN A 188 -3.77 23.65 -16.57
N ILE A 189 -4.15 22.40 -16.85
CA ILE A 189 -5.53 21.94 -16.64
C ILE A 189 -5.87 22.00 -15.15
N LEU A 190 -5.07 21.36 -14.30
CA LEU A 190 -5.33 21.25 -12.87
C LEU A 190 -5.27 22.59 -12.15
N ARG A 191 -4.50 23.54 -12.66
CA ARG A 191 -4.37 24.88 -12.08
C ARG A 191 -5.72 25.59 -11.92
N LYS A 192 -6.60 25.48 -12.91
CA LYS A 192 -7.94 26.10 -12.87
C LYS A 192 -8.79 25.52 -11.74
N GLU A 193 -8.67 24.22 -11.52
CA GLU A 193 -9.41 23.50 -10.48
C GLU A 193 -8.89 23.83 -9.07
N VAL A 194 -7.59 23.96 -8.92
CA VAL A 194 -6.91 24.23 -7.64
C VAL A 194 -7.18 25.66 -7.13
N TYR A 195 -7.33 26.64 -8.01
CA TYR A 195 -7.54 28.03 -7.58
C TYR A 195 -9.00 28.40 -7.31
N ASN A 196 -9.95 27.56 -7.66
CA ASN A 196 -11.39 27.83 -7.40
C ASN A 196 -12.12 26.56 -6.94
N PRO A 197 -11.72 25.97 -5.82
CA PRO A 197 -12.39 24.78 -5.29
C PRO A 197 -13.61 25.17 -4.46
N GLU A 198 -14.71 24.40 -4.57
CA GLU A 198 -15.83 24.51 -3.63
C GLU A 198 -15.48 23.86 -2.28
N ALA A 199 -14.79 22.72 -2.32
CA ALA A 199 -14.23 22.06 -1.15
C ALA A 199 -12.97 21.25 -1.52
N LEU A 200 -12.09 21.09 -0.53
CA LEU A 200 -10.89 20.27 -0.59
C LEU A 200 -11.01 19.06 0.32
N ILE A 201 -10.65 17.89 -0.19
CA ILE A 201 -10.51 16.67 0.64
C ILE A 201 -9.08 16.15 0.56
N THR A 202 -8.46 15.94 1.73
CA THR A 202 -7.08 15.44 1.82
C THR A 202 -6.97 14.28 2.81
N GLY A 203 -5.89 13.51 2.71
CA GLY A 203 -5.41 12.69 3.83
C GLY A 203 -4.44 13.47 4.72
N ALA A 204 -3.75 12.77 5.61
CA ALA A 204 -2.63 13.32 6.38
C ALA A 204 -1.50 12.30 6.48
N ASN A 205 -0.25 12.78 6.55
CA ASN A 205 0.91 11.93 6.80
C ASN A 205 1.10 11.69 8.30
N PHE A 206 1.02 12.75 9.11
CA PHE A 206 1.12 12.67 10.57
C PHE A 206 0.17 13.65 11.24
N LEU A 207 -0.23 13.31 12.48
CA LEU A 207 -1.02 14.13 13.38
C LEU A 207 -0.19 14.37 14.66
N ILE A 208 0.11 15.63 15.00
CA ILE A 208 0.98 16.00 16.11
C ILE A 208 0.12 16.31 17.33
N SER A 209 0.17 15.44 18.33
CA SER A 209 -0.73 15.51 19.49
C SER A 209 -0.54 16.78 20.32
N ASN A 210 0.70 17.15 20.64
CA ASN A 210 0.97 18.28 21.56
C ASN A 210 0.61 19.66 21.01
N THR A 211 0.36 19.78 19.70
CA THR A 211 0.01 21.07 19.05
C THR A 211 -1.32 21.03 18.32
N GLY A 212 -1.94 19.86 18.16
CA GLY A 212 -3.13 19.70 17.31
C GLY A 212 -2.84 19.96 15.82
N SER A 213 -1.59 19.77 15.39
CA SER A 213 -1.18 20.08 14.01
C SER A 213 -1.25 18.86 13.10
N ILE A 214 -1.52 19.11 11.82
CA ILE A 214 -1.61 18.11 10.75
C ILE A 214 -0.47 18.33 9.77
N VAL A 215 0.24 17.24 9.43
CA VAL A 215 1.42 17.28 8.57
C VAL A 215 1.12 16.63 7.24
N PHE A 216 1.48 17.31 6.16
CA PHE A 216 1.41 16.83 4.79
C PHE A 216 2.81 16.82 4.17
N THR A 217 3.10 15.81 3.38
CA THR A 217 4.28 15.76 2.53
C THR A 217 3.83 15.82 1.07
N GLU A 218 4.43 16.68 0.29
CA GLU A 218 4.03 16.86 -1.10
C GLU A 218 5.20 17.23 -2.03
N ASN A 219 5.09 16.88 -3.29
CA ASN A 219 6.09 17.18 -4.31
C ASN A 219 5.59 18.14 -5.40
N GLU A 220 4.28 18.35 -5.47
CA GLU A 220 3.62 19.10 -6.55
C GLU A 220 3.12 20.47 -6.09
N GLY A 221 3.07 20.71 -4.79
CA GLY A 221 2.54 21.95 -4.19
C GLY A 221 1.03 22.10 -4.36
N ASN A 222 0.33 20.98 -4.62
CA ASN A 222 -1.10 20.96 -4.82
C ASN A 222 -1.88 21.09 -3.49
N ILE A 223 -1.41 20.48 -2.41
CA ILE A 223 -2.03 20.60 -1.08
C ILE A 223 -1.92 22.03 -0.58
N LEU A 224 -0.71 22.59 -0.54
CA LEU A 224 -0.45 23.95 -0.07
C LEU A 224 -1.31 24.98 -0.79
N LYS A 225 -1.37 24.92 -2.13
CA LYS A 225 -2.20 25.82 -2.94
C LYS A 225 -3.68 25.61 -2.68
N SER A 226 -4.16 24.36 -2.73
CA SER A 226 -5.58 24.06 -2.54
C SER A 226 -6.08 24.48 -1.17
N THR A 227 -5.29 24.29 -0.13
CA THR A 227 -5.64 24.68 1.24
C THR A 227 -5.81 26.20 1.38
N SER A 228 -5.02 26.98 0.63
CA SER A 228 -5.11 28.44 0.67
C SER A 228 -6.39 28.99 0.04
N PHE A 229 -7.02 28.26 -0.89
CA PHE A 229 -8.19 28.72 -1.63
C PHE A 229 -9.51 28.04 -1.25
N ALA A 230 -9.44 26.85 -0.64
CA ALA A 230 -10.65 26.07 -0.34
C ALA A 230 -11.41 26.64 0.85
N PRO A 231 -12.69 27.01 0.71
CA PRO A 231 -13.53 27.48 1.81
C PRO A 231 -13.87 26.37 2.81
N ILE A 232 -13.82 25.13 2.37
CA ILE A 232 -14.05 23.93 3.18
C ILE A 232 -12.88 22.97 2.96
N HIS A 233 -12.20 22.58 4.03
CA HIS A 233 -11.17 21.58 4.01
C HIS A 233 -11.54 20.40 4.92
N ILE A 234 -11.74 19.23 4.34
CA ILE A 234 -12.03 17.99 5.04
C ILE A 234 -10.79 17.10 4.98
N ILE A 235 -10.23 16.76 6.12
CA ILE A 235 -9.06 15.90 6.25
C ILE A 235 -9.52 14.55 6.80
N VAL A 236 -9.09 13.45 6.18
CA VAL A 236 -9.39 12.09 6.68
C VAL A 236 -8.08 11.40 7.02
N ALA A 237 -7.93 10.99 8.26
CA ALA A 237 -6.71 10.34 8.74
C ALA A 237 -7.01 9.16 9.65
N GLY A 238 -6.27 8.06 9.48
CA GLY A 238 -6.33 6.96 10.44
C GLY A 238 -5.75 7.36 11.79
N ILE A 239 -6.31 6.83 12.89
CA ILE A 239 -5.81 7.04 14.25
C ILE A 239 -4.33 6.62 14.40
N ASP A 240 -3.87 5.76 13.50
CA ASP A 240 -2.48 5.31 13.41
C ASP A 240 -1.49 6.41 12.99
N LYS A 241 -1.96 7.56 12.47
CA LYS A 241 -1.09 8.67 12.03
C LYS A 241 -0.55 9.54 13.18
N MET A 242 -0.96 9.26 14.41
CA MET A 242 -0.58 10.04 15.58
C MET A 242 0.92 9.94 15.89
N ILE A 243 1.52 11.08 16.20
CA ILE A 243 2.86 11.27 16.80
C ILE A 243 2.78 12.25 17.97
N THR A 244 3.80 12.28 18.82
CA THR A 244 3.75 13.07 20.05
C THR A 244 4.07 14.53 19.79
N SER A 245 5.19 14.82 19.11
CA SER A 245 5.71 16.19 18.95
C SER A 245 6.29 16.44 17.57
N ILE A 246 6.48 17.72 17.25
CA ILE A 246 7.08 18.16 15.99
C ILE A 246 8.54 17.68 15.83
N ASP A 247 9.26 17.48 16.91
CA ASP A 247 10.66 17.03 16.89
C ASP A 247 10.81 15.64 16.25
N GLU A 248 9.77 14.80 16.38
CA GLU A 248 9.74 13.46 15.81
C GLU A 248 9.74 13.48 14.27
N LEU A 249 9.34 14.60 13.67
CA LEU A 249 9.39 14.80 12.22
C LEU A 249 10.83 14.86 11.69
N SER A 250 11.80 15.27 12.51
CA SER A 250 13.22 15.32 12.11
C SER A 250 13.78 13.95 11.74
N VAL A 251 13.20 12.88 12.24
CA VAL A 251 13.54 11.49 11.89
C VAL A 251 12.60 10.94 10.80
N LEU A 252 11.28 11.15 10.95
CA LEU A 252 10.29 10.51 10.10
C LEU A 252 10.26 11.09 8.69
N LEU A 253 10.38 12.42 8.51
CA LEU A 253 10.28 13.07 7.22
C LEU A 253 11.47 12.77 6.29
N PRO A 254 12.75 12.85 6.74
CA PRO A 254 13.88 12.49 5.90
C PRO A 254 13.83 11.02 5.44
N LEU A 255 13.49 10.10 6.34
CA LEU A 255 13.32 8.68 6.00
C LEU A 255 12.16 8.48 5.00
N SER A 256 11.03 9.14 5.20
CA SER A 256 9.92 9.09 4.24
C SER A 256 10.38 9.55 2.86
N SER A 257 11.08 10.67 2.79
CA SER A 257 11.56 11.25 1.52
C SER A 257 12.57 10.38 0.79
N LEU A 258 13.51 9.79 1.53
CA LEU A 258 14.53 8.89 0.98
C LEU A 258 13.90 7.69 0.27
N TYR A 259 12.92 7.06 0.91
CA TYR A 259 12.33 5.81 0.44
C TYR A 259 11.09 5.98 -0.46
N ASP A 260 10.39 7.13 -0.39
CA ASP A 260 9.25 7.41 -1.27
C ASP A 260 9.69 8.08 -2.58
N ASN A 261 10.31 9.25 -2.46
CA ASN A 261 10.54 10.14 -3.59
C ASN A 261 11.94 10.04 -4.18
N ASN A 262 12.79 9.17 -3.66
CA ASN A 262 14.20 9.13 -4.02
C ASN A 262 14.87 10.51 -3.88
N LYS A 263 14.55 11.26 -2.84
CA LYS A 263 15.11 12.57 -2.50
C LYS A 263 15.58 12.58 -1.06
N ASN A 264 16.61 13.36 -0.76
CA ASN A 264 17.09 13.49 0.62
C ASN A 264 16.04 14.15 1.52
N ILE A 265 15.30 15.10 0.96
CA ILE A 265 14.21 15.82 1.62
C ILE A 265 13.11 16.02 0.57
N SER A 266 11.85 15.87 0.96
CA SER A 266 10.71 16.19 0.10
C SER A 266 10.72 17.67 -0.28
N SER A 267 10.14 18.00 -1.41
CA SER A 267 10.17 19.36 -1.92
C SER A 267 9.40 20.34 -1.02
N LEU A 268 8.32 19.85 -0.41
CA LEU A 268 7.43 20.66 0.44
C LEU A 268 6.91 19.84 1.61
N TYR A 269 6.86 20.51 2.76
CA TYR A 269 6.15 20.06 3.96
C TYR A 269 5.17 21.15 4.37
N SER A 270 3.91 20.80 4.53
CA SER A 270 2.89 21.71 5.03
C SER A 270 2.44 21.25 6.40
N ILE A 271 2.43 22.15 7.37
CA ILE A 271 1.92 21.93 8.73
C ILE A 271 0.76 22.88 8.94
N ILE A 272 -0.42 22.36 9.19
CA ILE A 272 -1.63 23.11 9.43
C ILE A 272 -2.07 22.85 10.87
N ASN A 273 -2.28 23.90 11.63
CA ASN A 273 -2.78 23.82 13.01
C ASN A 273 -4.11 24.56 13.23
N SER A 274 -4.52 25.42 12.27
CA SER A 274 -5.72 26.23 12.39
C SER A 274 -6.38 26.42 11.02
N PRO A 275 -7.68 26.78 10.97
CA PRO A 275 -8.31 27.21 9.74
C PRO A 275 -7.60 28.40 9.11
N SER A 276 -7.49 28.42 7.78
CA SER A 276 -6.96 29.60 7.07
C SER A 276 -7.97 30.75 7.08
N ILE A 277 -7.46 31.97 7.06
CA ILE A 277 -8.28 33.19 6.96
C ILE A 277 -7.94 33.85 5.62
N SER A 278 -8.95 34.09 4.79
CA SER A 278 -8.80 34.79 3.51
C SER A 278 -9.96 35.76 3.33
N GLU A 279 -9.66 37.01 3.02
CA GLU A 279 -10.66 38.09 2.74
C GLU A 279 -11.81 38.10 3.77
N ASP A 280 -11.49 38.11 5.05
CA ASP A 280 -12.44 38.10 6.18
C ASP A 280 -13.32 36.84 6.30
N LYS A 281 -13.01 35.77 5.56
CA LYS A 281 -13.67 34.47 5.67
C LYS A 281 -12.75 33.47 6.33
N VAL A 282 -13.28 32.80 7.37
CA VAL A 282 -12.62 31.68 8.02
C VAL A 282 -12.97 30.38 7.32
N GLN A 283 -11.94 29.61 6.95
CA GLN A 283 -12.11 28.29 6.39
C GLN A 283 -12.83 27.35 7.36
N ASN A 284 -13.72 26.51 6.87
CA ASN A 284 -14.25 25.39 7.64
C ASN A 284 -13.28 24.23 7.57
N LEU A 285 -12.50 24.03 8.64
CA LEU A 285 -11.50 22.95 8.74
C LEU A 285 -12.10 21.78 9.55
N TYR A 286 -12.25 20.64 8.89
CA TYR A 286 -12.72 19.40 9.49
C TYR A 286 -11.62 18.34 9.47
N LEU A 287 -11.47 17.59 10.55
CA LEU A 287 -10.69 16.36 10.59
C LEU A 287 -11.59 15.18 10.98
N ILE A 288 -11.63 14.16 10.15
CA ILE A 288 -12.29 12.89 10.44
C ILE A 288 -11.21 11.88 10.83
N LEU A 289 -11.20 11.50 12.10
CA LEU A 289 -10.34 10.43 12.62
C LEU A 289 -11.01 9.08 12.38
N LEU A 290 -10.34 8.25 11.57
CA LEU A 290 -10.85 6.97 11.12
C LEU A 290 -10.23 5.82 11.93
N ASN A 291 -11.08 5.03 12.60
CA ASN A 291 -10.66 3.78 13.21
C ASN A 291 -10.54 2.66 12.16
N ASN A 292 -11.60 2.34 11.46
CA ASN A 292 -11.66 1.29 10.43
C ASN A 292 -10.85 0.04 10.81
N ASN A 293 -11.19 -0.56 11.94
CA ASN A 293 -10.57 -1.78 12.53
C ASN A 293 -9.13 -1.61 13.10
N ARG A 294 -8.57 -0.40 13.13
CA ARG A 294 -7.20 -0.16 13.63
C ARG A 294 -7.02 -0.50 15.11
N THR A 295 -8.05 -0.27 15.93
CA THR A 295 -8.04 -0.67 17.36
C THR A 295 -7.91 -2.17 17.54
N ASN A 296 -8.58 -2.97 16.68
CA ASN A 296 -8.44 -4.41 16.71
C ASN A 296 -7.04 -4.87 16.28
N ILE A 297 -6.42 -4.17 15.33
CA ILE A 297 -5.02 -4.45 14.94
C ILE A 297 -4.08 -4.10 16.08
N LEU A 298 -4.30 -2.98 16.78
CA LEU A 298 -3.53 -2.55 17.95
C LEU A 298 -3.56 -3.57 19.09
N SER A 299 -4.69 -4.26 19.28
CA SER A 299 -4.83 -5.30 20.30
C SER A 299 -3.99 -6.56 20.03
N LYS A 300 -3.58 -6.78 18.78
CA LYS A 300 -2.76 -7.91 18.35
C LYS A 300 -1.27 -7.60 18.54
N GLU A 301 -0.65 -8.11 19.59
CA GLU A 301 0.71 -7.75 20.01
C GLU A 301 1.76 -7.78 18.91
N LYS A 302 1.75 -8.82 18.06
CA LYS A 302 2.73 -8.97 16.97
C LYS A 302 2.36 -8.16 15.73
N GLN A 303 1.08 -8.17 15.36
CA GLN A 303 0.59 -7.62 14.10
C GLN A 303 0.41 -6.10 14.16
N ARG A 304 0.25 -5.48 15.36
CA ARG A 304 0.11 -4.02 15.49
C ARG A 304 1.24 -3.21 14.87
N ASN A 305 2.44 -3.80 14.70
CA ASN A 305 3.57 -3.13 14.08
C ASN A 305 3.30 -2.69 12.64
N ILE A 306 2.32 -3.29 11.94
CA ILE A 306 1.93 -2.86 10.59
C ILE A 306 1.41 -1.41 10.58
N LEU A 307 0.79 -0.96 11.65
CA LEU A 307 0.28 0.41 11.79
C LEU A 307 1.41 1.47 11.90
N SER A 308 2.64 1.03 12.15
CA SER A 308 3.81 1.92 12.08
C SER A 308 4.13 2.40 10.67
N CYS A 309 3.49 1.83 9.65
CA CYS A 309 3.78 2.13 8.25
C CYS A 309 3.59 3.62 7.93
N ILE A 310 4.65 4.23 7.39
CA ILE A 310 4.64 5.63 6.91
C ILE A 310 4.28 5.75 5.43
N GLN A 311 3.89 4.64 4.80
CA GLN A 311 3.42 4.56 3.41
C GLN A 311 4.42 5.05 2.35
N CYS A 312 5.71 4.88 2.57
CA CYS A 312 6.76 5.25 1.63
C CYS A 312 6.83 4.37 0.38
N GLY A 313 6.21 3.18 0.38
CA GLY A 313 6.18 2.27 -0.77
C GLY A 313 7.48 1.53 -1.07
N ALA A 314 8.53 1.65 -0.27
CA ALA A 314 9.81 0.96 -0.50
C ALA A 314 9.65 -0.56 -0.60
N CYS A 315 8.77 -1.14 0.22
CA CYS A 315 8.50 -2.57 0.21
C CYS A 315 7.87 -3.07 -1.12
N LEU A 316 7.18 -2.20 -1.87
CA LEU A 316 6.65 -2.54 -3.19
C LEU A 316 7.80 -2.70 -4.19
N GLU A 317 8.69 -1.72 -4.25
CA GLU A 317 9.79 -1.68 -5.24
C GLU A 317 10.70 -2.92 -5.14
N VAL A 318 10.92 -3.46 -3.93
CA VAL A 318 11.80 -4.61 -3.72
C VAL A 318 11.07 -5.97 -3.72
N CYS A 319 9.75 -5.98 -3.85
CA CYS A 319 8.99 -7.22 -3.76
C CYS A 319 8.99 -8.00 -5.08
N PRO A 320 9.57 -9.22 -5.12
CA PRO A 320 9.61 -9.99 -6.36
C PRO A 320 8.22 -10.38 -6.87
N ILE A 321 7.24 -10.54 -5.98
CA ILE A 321 5.86 -10.85 -6.39
C ILE A 321 5.22 -9.63 -7.03
N TYR A 322 5.29 -8.46 -6.38
CA TYR A 322 4.73 -7.22 -6.92
C TYR A 322 5.34 -6.87 -8.29
N ASN A 323 6.65 -7.05 -8.46
CA ASN A 323 7.34 -6.77 -9.71
C ASN A 323 6.94 -7.71 -10.86
N VAL A 324 6.44 -8.91 -10.54
CA VAL A 324 5.96 -9.88 -11.55
C VAL A 324 4.49 -9.66 -11.91
N ILE A 325 3.61 -9.42 -10.92
CA ILE A 325 2.17 -9.40 -11.16
C ILE A 325 1.55 -8.01 -11.20
N GLY A 326 2.33 -6.97 -10.90
CA GLY A 326 1.90 -5.57 -10.96
C GLY A 326 0.86 -5.16 -9.93
N GLY A 327 0.60 -3.85 -9.86
CA GLY A 327 -0.31 -3.25 -8.87
C GLY A 327 -1.78 -3.57 -9.11
N HIS A 328 -2.25 -3.48 -10.34
CA HIS A 328 -3.66 -3.68 -10.70
C HIS A 328 -4.19 -5.09 -10.38
N THR A 329 -3.30 -6.09 -10.39
CA THR A 329 -3.66 -7.47 -10.03
C THR A 329 -4.24 -7.59 -8.64
N TYR A 330 -3.77 -6.76 -7.70
CA TYR A 330 -4.28 -6.77 -6.32
C TYR A 330 -5.72 -6.27 -6.21
N ASN A 331 -6.20 -5.51 -7.19
CA ASN A 331 -7.51 -4.84 -7.16
C ASN A 331 -7.75 -4.02 -5.88
N GLU A 332 -6.67 -3.55 -5.26
CA GLU A 332 -6.65 -2.76 -4.02
C GLU A 332 -5.67 -1.60 -4.18
N TYR A 333 -5.92 -0.50 -3.47
CA TYR A 333 -5.07 0.69 -3.54
C TYR A 333 -3.69 0.48 -2.91
N ASN A 334 -3.64 -0.33 -1.88
CA ASN A 334 -2.41 -0.74 -1.21
C ASN A 334 -1.96 -2.14 -1.69
N PRO A 335 -1.33 -2.27 -2.87
CA PRO A 335 -0.81 -3.54 -3.34
C PRO A 335 0.50 -3.92 -2.62
N GLY A 336 1.04 -5.08 -2.94
CA GLY A 336 2.34 -5.53 -2.46
C GLY A 336 2.36 -5.91 -0.97
N PRO A 337 3.55 -5.95 -0.34
CA PRO A 337 3.71 -6.52 1.00
C PRO A 337 2.85 -5.86 2.08
N VAL A 338 2.86 -4.52 2.17
CA VAL A 338 2.12 -3.80 3.21
C VAL A 338 0.62 -4.04 3.08
N GLY A 339 0.05 -3.97 1.87
CA GLY A 339 -1.36 -4.23 1.64
C GLY A 339 -1.74 -5.69 1.89
N SER A 340 -0.94 -6.64 1.41
CA SER A 340 -1.19 -8.06 1.64
C SER A 340 -1.18 -8.44 3.13
N ILE A 341 -0.50 -7.67 3.97
CA ILE A 341 -0.51 -7.87 5.43
C ILE A 341 -1.68 -7.12 6.07
N SER A 342 -1.89 -5.85 5.73
CA SER A 342 -2.90 -5.01 6.40
C SER A 342 -4.33 -5.35 5.99
N LEU A 343 -4.59 -5.68 4.72
CA LEU A 343 -5.95 -5.92 4.22
C LEU A 343 -6.68 -7.06 4.93
N PRO A 344 -6.05 -8.23 5.21
CA PRO A 344 -6.71 -9.29 5.99
C PRO A 344 -7.09 -8.89 7.41
N MET A 345 -6.44 -7.87 7.96
CA MET A 345 -6.72 -7.35 9.30
C MET A 345 -7.71 -6.18 9.29
N LEU A 346 -7.69 -5.35 8.24
CA LEU A 346 -8.63 -4.23 8.08
C LEU A 346 -10.00 -4.68 7.55
N LYS A 347 -10.00 -5.74 6.74
CA LYS A 347 -11.21 -6.35 6.15
C LYS A 347 -11.44 -7.74 6.76
N ASN A 348 -12.21 -8.56 6.10
CA ASN A 348 -12.40 -9.95 6.46
C ASN A 348 -11.27 -10.83 5.90
N ILE A 349 -10.65 -11.65 6.77
CA ILE A 349 -9.55 -12.55 6.37
C ILE A 349 -10.02 -13.62 5.37
N GLU A 350 -11.27 -14.06 5.44
CA GLU A 350 -11.83 -15.05 4.50
C GLU A 350 -11.86 -14.50 3.07
N GLU A 351 -12.28 -13.24 2.89
CA GLU A 351 -12.34 -12.58 1.57
C GLU A 351 -10.95 -12.27 1.00
N THR A 352 -9.98 -12.04 1.87
CA THR A 352 -8.63 -11.61 1.54
C THR A 352 -7.57 -12.68 1.74
N SER A 353 -7.99 -13.93 1.97
CA SER A 353 -7.12 -15.08 2.26
C SER A 353 -6.03 -15.32 1.22
N HIS A 354 -6.29 -15.03 -0.05
CA HIS A 354 -5.32 -15.14 -1.14
C HIS A 354 -4.09 -14.25 -0.94
N PHE A 355 -4.22 -13.08 -0.28
CA PHE A 355 -3.09 -12.20 0.03
C PHE A 355 -2.11 -12.83 1.03
N CYS A 356 -2.60 -13.62 2.00
CA CYS A 356 -1.74 -14.29 2.97
C CYS A 356 -0.75 -15.26 2.31
N SER A 357 -1.10 -15.81 1.14
CA SER A 357 -0.30 -16.80 0.42
C SER A 357 0.69 -16.21 -0.58
N LEU A 358 0.63 -14.90 -0.88
CA LEU A 358 1.43 -14.26 -1.93
C LEU A 358 2.91 -14.08 -1.62
N CYS A 359 3.37 -14.35 -0.41
CA CYS A 359 4.73 -14.05 0.00
C CYS A 359 5.66 -15.25 -0.15
N THR A 360 6.83 -15.06 -0.80
CA THR A 360 7.92 -16.04 -0.89
C THR A 360 8.81 -16.07 0.36
N LEU A 361 8.55 -15.22 1.35
CA LEU A 361 9.32 -15.06 2.59
C LEU A 361 10.80 -14.67 2.38
N CYS A 362 11.13 -13.99 1.27
CA CYS A 362 12.50 -13.58 0.95
C CYS A 362 13.10 -12.54 1.91
N GLY A 363 12.28 -11.80 2.68
CA GLY A 363 12.71 -10.83 3.69
C GLY A 363 13.00 -9.42 3.18
N ARG A 364 13.20 -9.20 1.87
CA ARG A 364 13.60 -7.90 1.30
C ARG A 364 12.73 -6.71 1.74
N CYS A 365 11.43 -6.92 1.88
CA CYS A 365 10.49 -5.87 2.33
C CYS A 365 10.70 -5.46 3.79
N SER A 366 11.14 -6.38 4.66
CA SER A 366 11.49 -6.09 6.06
C SER A 366 12.81 -5.30 6.13
N GLU A 367 13.81 -5.72 5.36
CA GLU A 367 15.15 -5.10 5.33
C GLU A 367 15.12 -3.65 4.84
N ILE A 368 14.32 -3.38 3.79
CA ILE A 368 14.22 -2.04 3.21
C ILE A 368 13.35 -1.10 4.04
N CYS A 369 12.55 -1.60 5.00
CA CYS A 369 11.56 -0.80 5.69
C CYS A 369 12.19 0.31 6.54
N PRO A 370 11.89 1.61 6.28
CA PRO A 370 12.48 2.73 7.02
C PRO A 370 12.00 2.85 8.47
N VAL A 371 10.99 2.09 8.86
CA VAL A 371 10.46 2.03 10.23
C VAL A 371 10.53 0.61 10.79
N ASN A 372 11.45 -0.20 10.28
CA ASN A 372 11.79 -1.55 10.77
C ASN A 372 10.58 -2.46 11.07
N ILE A 373 9.53 -2.41 10.22
CA ILE A 373 8.40 -3.32 10.35
C ILE A 373 8.85 -4.73 9.91
N PRO A 374 8.68 -5.75 10.75
CA PRO A 374 9.05 -7.12 10.41
C PRO A 374 8.02 -7.77 9.46
N LEU A 375 7.87 -7.20 8.24
CA LEU A 375 6.82 -7.58 7.30
C LEU A 375 6.79 -9.07 6.99
N LYS A 376 7.96 -9.71 6.85
CA LYS A 376 8.06 -11.16 6.63
C LYS A 376 7.39 -11.95 7.76
N ASP A 377 7.62 -11.56 9.00
CA ASP A 377 7.08 -12.27 10.16
C ASP A 377 5.56 -12.02 10.31
N LEU A 378 5.10 -10.83 9.94
CA LEU A 378 3.67 -10.51 9.91
C LEU A 378 2.91 -11.36 8.86
N PHE A 379 3.52 -11.69 7.72
CA PHE A 379 2.95 -12.66 6.79
C PHE A 379 2.76 -14.03 7.43
N LEU A 380 3.71 -14.49 8.25
CA LEU A 380 3.60 -15.77 8.95
C LEU A 380 2.49 -15.75 10.00
N GLU A 381 2.35 -14.66 10.75
CA GLU A 381 1.26 -14.53 11.73
C GLU A 381 -0.12 -14.49 11.02
N ASN A 382 -0.27 -13.77 9.88
CA ASN A 382 -1.51 -13.80 9.11
C ASN A 382 -1.82 -15.20 8.56
N ARG A 383 -0.81 -15.95 8.08
CA ARG A 383 -1.00 -17.35 7.65
C ARG A 383 -1.45 -18.24 8.79
N LYS A 384 -0.92 -18.03 9.99
CA LYS A 384 -1.31 -18.75 11.19
C LYS A 384 -2.76 -18.46 11.58
N ASP A 385 -3.18 -17.18 11.53
CA ASP A 385 -4.55 -16.80 11.81
C ASP A 385 -5.51 -17.38 10.76
N LEU A 386 -5.15 -17.32 9.47
CA LEU A 386 -5.93 -17.93 8.39
C LEU A 386 -6.15 -19.44 8.62
N VAL A 387 -5.11 -20.16 9.00
CA VAL A 387 -5.23 -21.62 9.27
C VAL A 387 -6.12 -21.91 10.47
N LYS A 388 -6.22 -21.00 11.45
CA LYS A 388 -7.12 -21.17 12.59
C LYS A 388 -8.59 -20.93 12.21
N GLU A 389 -8.84 -19.94 11.36
CA GLU A 389 -10.20 -19.51 10.99
C GLU A 389 -10.79 -20.35 9.84
N ASP A 390 -9.96 -20.72 8.85
CA ASP A 390 -10.41 -21.46 7.67
C ASP A 390 -10.48 -22.98 7.90
N LYS A 391 -11.68 -23.45 8.19
CA LYS A 391 -11.96 -24.88 8.37
C LYS A 391 -11.78 -25.72 7.09
N THR A 392 -11.86 -25.10 5.90
CA THR A 392 -11.70 -25.80 4.62
C THR A 392 -10.25 -26.22 4.38
N LEU A 393 -9.30 -25.46 4.89
CA LEU A 393 -7.87 -25.81 4.84
C LEU A 393 -7.51 -27.04 5.70
N ILE A 394 -8.37 -27.43 6.65
CA ILE A 394 -8.13 -28.61 7.51
C ILE A 394 -8.09 -29.88 6.66
N GLY A 395 -8.97 -30.02 5.69
CA GLY A 395 -9.00 -31.17 4.76
C GLY A 395 -7.74 -31.27 3.89
N GLU A 396 -7.34 -30.18 3.27
CA GLU A 396 -6.10 -30.12 2.49
C GLU A 396 -4.86 -30.35 3.38
N ARG A 397 -4.81 -29.77 4.56
CA ARG A 397 -3.73 -29.95 5.53
C ARG A 397 -3.60 -31.42 5.95
N ASN A 398 -4.71 -32.08 6.25
CA ASN A 398 -4.71 -33.49 6.63
C ASN A 398 -4.24 -34.38 5.47
N PHE A 399 -4.65 -34.10 4.24
CA PHE A 399 -4.17 -34.77 3.06
C PHE A 399 -2.64 -34.62 2.89
N PHE A 400 -2.15 -33.38 2.89
CA PHE A 400 -0.71 -33.12 2.74
C PHE A 400 0.10 -33.64 3.94
N SER A 401 -0.41 -33.54 5.17
CA SER A 401 0.24 -34.10 6.35
C SER A 401 0.35 -35.63 6.27
N ASN A 402 -0.70 -36.30 5.80
CA ASN A 402 -0.69 -37.76 5.64
C ASN A 402 0.22 -38.18 4.46
N LEU A 403 0.22 -37.41 3.37
CA LEU A 403 1.14 -37.65 2.28
C LEU A 403 2.60 -37.48 2.71
N MET A 404 2.92 -36.41 3.44
CA MET A 404 4.25 -36.13 3.96
C MET A 404 4.68 -37.22 4.99
N LYS A 405 3.79 -37.63 5.90
CA LYS A 405 4.08 -38.73 6.83
C LYS A 405 4.42 -40.02 6.09
N LYS A 406 3.73 -40.31 5.01
CA LYS A 406 4.02 -41.46 4.14
C LYS A 406 5.35 -41.31 3.42
N MET A 407 5.66 -40.10 2.90
CA MET A 407 6.89 -39.82 2.16
C MET A 407 8.15 -39.74 3.04
N ILE A 408 8.03 -39.30 4.30
CA ILE A 408 9.16 -39.24 5.24
C ILE A 408 9.58 -40.65 5.75
N SER A 409 8.68 -41.62 5.74
CA SER A 409 9.00 -42.99 6.15
C SER A 409 9.92 -43.64 5.14
N ARG A 410 11.15 -43.96 5.56
CA ARG A 410 12.16 -44.63 4.73
C ARG A 410 11.61 -45.92 4.10
N LYS A 411 10.87 -46.70 4.88
CA LYS A 411 10.23 -47.94 4.42
C LYS A 411 9.28 -47.71 3.23
N ASN A 412 8.59 -46.58 3.22
CA ASN A 412 7.69 -46.22 2.12
C ASN A 412 8.44 -45.59 0.93
N LEU A 413 9.51 -44.83 1.19
CA LEU A 413 10.36 -44.29 0.14
C LEU A 413 11.04 -45.39 -0.67
N ASP A 414 11.49 -46.46 -0.02
CA ASP A 414 12.18 -47.55 -0.70
C ASP A 414 11.20 -48.54 -1.39
N LYS A 415 9.91 -48.51 -1.00
CA LYS A 415 8.89 -49.48 -1.50
C LYS A 415 8.48 -49.21 -2.98
N TYR A 416 8.50 -47.98 -3.42
CA TYR A 416 8.01 -47.60 -4.73
C TYR A 416 9.12 -47.02 -5.60
N GLY A 417 9.24 -47.50 -6.84
CA GLY A 417 10.22 -46.99 -7.79
C GLY A 417 9.98 -45.55 -8.24
N ALA A 418 10.99 -44.89 -8.81
CA ALA A 418 10.97 -43.51 -9.24
C ALA A 418 9.79 -43.20 -10.20
N ASN A 419 9.57 -44.04 -11.19
CA ASN A 419 8.51 -43.87 -12.17
C ASN A 419 7.10 -43.82 -11.56
N PHE A 420 6.84 -44.63 -10.54
CA PHE A 420 5.54 -44.61 -9.84
C PHE A 420 5.39 -43.32 -9.03
N LYS A 421 6.44 -42.87 -8.37
CA LYS A 421 6.43 -41.59 -7.62
C LYS A 421 6.23 -40.39 -8.54
N ASP A 422 6.86 -40.39 -9.72
CA ASP A 422 6.70 -39.33 -10.73
C ASP A 422 5.25 -39.28 -11.27
N MET A 423 4.64 -40.45 -11.50
CA MET A 423 3.25 -40.57 -11.93
C MET A 423 2.29 -40.04 -10.88
N GLU A 424 2.42 -40.46 -9.63
CA GLU A 424 1.61 -40.00 -8.49
C GLU A 424 1.76 -38.48 -8.28
N LEU A 425 2.99 -37.96 -8.29
CA LEU A 425 3.25 -36.53 -8.17
C LEU A 425 2.60 -35.76 -9.33
N SER A 426 2.74 -36.27 -10.55
CA SER A 426 2.13 -35.65 -11.73
C SER A 426 0.61 -35.61 -11.65
N PHE A 427 -0.02 -36.71 -11.24
CA PHE A 427 -1.48 -36.80 -11.13
C PHE A 427 -2.06 -35.80 -10.11
N HIS A 428 -1.44 -35.67 -8.93
CA HIS A 428 -1.96 -34.84 -7.86
C HIS A 428 -1.57 -33.38 -7.95
N ILE A 429 -0.38 -33.06 -8.49
CA ILE A 429 0.22 -31.72 -8.39
C ILE A 429 0.32 -30.98 -9.72
N LYS A 430 0.37 -31.67 -10.88
CA LYS A 430 0.62 -31.05 -12.19
C LYS A 430 -0.27 -29.85 -12.52
N LYS A 431 -1.57 -29.94 -12.21
CA LYS A 431 -2.52 -28.82 -12.43
C LYS A 431 -2.23 -27.60 -11.52
N LYS A 432 -1.76 -27.84 -10.29
CA LYS A 432 -1.44 -26.78 -9.31
C LYS A 432 -0.01 -26.26 -9.50
N TRP A 433 0.89 -27.04 -10.10
CA TRP A 433 2.30 -26.68 -10.31
C TRP A 433 2.48 -25.57 -11.36
N GLY A 434 1.61 -25.53 -12.35
CA GLY A 434 1.58 -24.54 -13.42
C GLY A 434 2.18 -25.06 -14.74
N ILE A 435 1.70 -24.48 -15.85
CA ILE A 435 1.99 -24.96 -17.21
C ILE A 435 3.43 -24.69 -17.68
N ARG A 436 4.14 -23.75 -17.04
CA ARG A 436 5.53 -23.37 -17.40
C ARG A 436 6.58 -23.94 -16.46
N ARG A 437 6.19 -24.83 -15.54
CA ARG A 437 7.12 -25.46 -14.60
C ARG A 437 7.16 -26.96 -14.85
N GLU A 438 8.37 -27.50 -14.94
CA GLU A 438 8.55 -28.93 -14.92
C GLU A 438 8.49 -29.44 -13.49
N LEU A 439 7.78 -30.55 -13.30
CA LEU A 439 7.79 -31.24 -12.01
C LEU A 439 9.17 -31.85 -11.78
N PRO A 440 9.69 -31.76 -10.55
CA PRO A 440 10.93 -32.44 -10.21
C PRO A 440 10.76 -33.96 -10.41
N LYS A 441 11.75 -34.59 -11.00
CA LYS A 441 11.78 -36.04 -11.20
C LYS A 441 12.47 -36.71 -10.00
N PHE A 442 11.93 -37.81 -9.56
CA PHE A 442 12.57 -38.63 -8.53
C PHE A 442 13.84 -39.29 -9.08
N ALA A 443 14.86 -39.35 -8.26
CA ALA A 443 16.08 -40.09 -8.59
C ALA A 443 15.76 -41.57 -8.81
N LYS A 444 16.36 -42.20 -9.81
CA LYS A 444 16.17 -43.61 -10.14
C LYS A 444 16.62 -44.52 -8.99
N GLU A 445 17.63 -44.14 -8.29
CA GLU A 445 18.25 -44.81 -7.16
C GLU A 445 18.04 -43.99 -5.88
N SER A 446 17.74 -44.62 -4.78
CA SER A 446 17.69 -43.94 -3.47
C SER A 446 19.09 -43.56 -3.02
N PHE A 447 19.22 -42.48 -2.23
CA PHE A 447 20.52 -42.10 -1.65
C PHE A 447 21.16 -43.27 -0.88
N SER A 448 20.35 -44.11 -0.26
CA SER A 448 20.83 -45.28 0.47
C SER A 448 21.43 -46.36 -0.41
N GLU A 449 20.83 -46.58 -1.59
CA GLU A 449 21.38 -47.48 -2.61
C GLU A 449 22.65 -46.92 -3.23
N TYR A 450 22.62 -45.66 -3.62
CA TYR A 450 23.77 -44.95 -4.14
C TYR A 450 24.96 -44.99 -3.14
N TRP A 451 24.68 -44.72 -1.87
CA TRP A 451 25.71 -44.78 -0.80
C TRP A 451 26.29 -46.16 -0.59
N LYS A 452 25.47 -47.22 -0.62
CA LYS A 452 25.95 -48.61 -0.53
C LYS A 452 26.81 -48.98 -1.73
N ASN A 453 26.41 -48.57 -2.93
CA ASN A 453 27.12 -48.83 -4.17
C ASN A 453 28.52 -48.19 -4.16
N ILE A 454 28.63 -46.93 -3.69
CA ILE A 454 29.93 -46.23 -3.56
C ILE A 454 30.82 -46.94 -2.52
N ASN A 455 30.28 -47.39 -1.39
CA ASN A 455 31.06 -48.00 -0.34
C ASN A 455 31.37 -49.47 -0.60
N ASN A 456 30.63 -50.13 -1.49
CA ASN A 456 30.93 -51.51 -1.92
C ASN A 456 31.96 -51.58 -3.07
N ILE A 457 32.38 -50.43 -3.62
CA ILE A 457 33.44 -50.30 -4.63
C ILE A 457 34.81 -50.09 -3.95
N LYS A 458 34.86 -50.14 -2.62
CA LYS A 458 36.11 -50.21 -1.85
C LYS A 458 36.25 -51.60 -1.21
#